data_fb0629957c484f0791d378989c62e685
#
_entry.id   fb0629957c484f0791d378989c62e685
#
_cell.length_a   1.000
_cell.length_b   1.000
_cell.length_c   1.000
_cell.angle_alpha   90.00
_cell.angle_beta   90.00
_cell.angle_gamma   90.00
#
_symmetry.space_group_name_H-M   'P 1'
#
loop_
_entity.id
_entity.type
_entity.pdbx_description
1 polymer ?
#
loop_
_entity_poly.entity_id
_entity_poly.type
_entity_poly.pdbx_seq_one_letter_code
_entity_poly.pdbx_strand_id
1 'polypeptide(L)'
;VLTNMNFNALALSGLEINKVLTSGVSILAIMPIFHGFGLGCTFHANFVSGGTAIILPSVNPRKFDSILLKYKPNIIACVPSILEGLTNSKKLVDEDLSFLKCVVCGGDALSPKLAKKIDEFLYDHGSDTFVRAAFGMTECTAGATMMPIEESRENSIGIPWPDCYVKICKQGTTEECNYGEIGEICINGPTVMKEYVNNKKETEMVLKKHKDGKIWLHSGDAGHMDKDGFVYFETRIKRMIVSSGYNIYPGQLEAIICEHPYVKACAVVGVPHPYKKEVAKAYIVLKDGLVLNSEIKKSIREYCEKNIAAYALPYAYGYRKELPKTKIGKVAYKELTVSDDGEE
;
A
#
# COMPACT_ATOMS: atom_id res chain seq x y z
N VAL A 1 -8.96 -4.55 19.77
CA VAL A 1 -8.18 -5.14 20.89
C VAL A 1 -7.09 -6.00 20.29
N LEU A 2 -5.85 -5.61 20.50
CA LEU A 2 -4.68 -6.41 20.22
C LEU A 2 -4.09 -6.93 21.53
N THR A 3 -3.58 -8.14 21.52
CA THR A 3 -2.99 -8.80 22.69
C THR A 3 -1.47 -8.82 22.60
N ASN A 4 -0.80 -9.11 23.70
CA ASN A 4 0.66 -9.34 23.67
C ASN A 4 1.05 -10.49 22.73
N MET A 5 0.20 -11.51 22.60
CA MET A 5 0.39 -12.61 21.66
C MET A 5 0.43 -12.09 20.21
N ASN A 6 -0.47 -11.19 19.84
CA ASN A 6 -0.48 -10.65 18.49
C ASN A 6 0.82 -9.92 18.15
N PHE A 7 1.33 -9.09 19.06
CA PHE A 7 2.61 -8.38 18.85
C PHE A 7 3.82 -9.33 18.85
N ASN A 8 3.85 -10.32 19.73
CA ASN A 8 4.95 -11.29 19.78
C ASN A 8 4.94 -12.18 18.52
N ALA A 9 3.75 -12.61 18.07
CA ALA A 9 3.63 -13.38 16.81
C ALA A 9 4.08 -12.55 15.61
N LEU A 10 3.67 -11.28 15.53
CA LEU A 10 4.14 -10.37 14.49
C LEU A 10 5.68 -10.27 14.48
N ALA A 11 6.29 -10.11 15.65
CA ALA A 11 7.74 -9.99 15.76
C ALA A 11 8.45 -11.25 15.29
N LEU A 12 8.04 -12.42 15.77
CA LEU A 12 8.65 -13.71 15.41
C LEU A 12 8.49 -14.02 13.92
N SER A 13 7.28 -13.86 13.36
CA SER A 13 7.02 -14.03 11.94
C SER A 13 7.83 -13.03 11.10
N GLY A 14 7.98 -11.80 11.60
CA GLY A 14 8.80 -10.76 10.98
C GLY A 14 10.29 -11.09 10.92
N LEU A 15 10.83 -11.79 11.92
CA LEU A 15 12.21 -12.28 11.92
C LEU A 15 12.43 -13.29 10.79
N GLU A 16 11.52 -14.24 10.65
CA GLU A 16 11.60 -15.31 9.66
C GLU A 16 11.48 -14.79 8.22
N ILE A 17 10.52 -13.90 7.94
CA ILE A 17 10.32 -13.37 6.58
C ILE A 17 11.38 -12.32 6.22
N ASN A 18 11.92 -11.60 7.20
CA ASN A 18 12.89 -10.54 6.92
C ASN A 18 14.33 -11.04 6.84
N LYS A 19 14.71 -12.09 7.55
CA LYS A 19 16.07 -12.66 7.61
C LYS A 19 17.22 -11.66 7.89
N VAL A 20 17.02 -10.37 7.62
CA VAL A 20 17.95 -9.26 7.91
C VAL A 20 17.76 -8.76 9.34
N LEU A 21 16.58 -8.93 9.93
CA LEU A 21 16.25 -8.45 11.26
C LEU A 21 16.88 -9.38 12.32
N THR A 22 18.13 -9.13 12.66
CA THR A 22 18.95 -9.92 13.59
C THR A 22 19.57 -9.05 14.66
N SER A 23 20.20 -9.68 15.67
CA SER A 23 20.94 -8.96 16.71
C SER A 23 22.03 -8.06 16.10
N GLY A 24 22.12 -6.84 16.61
CA GLY A 24 23.08 -5.83 16.13
C GLY A 24 22.64 -5.01 14.93
N VAL A 25 21.54 -5.39 14.27
CA VAL A 25 20.97 -4.61 13.15
C VAL A 25 20.22 -3.40 13.68
N SER A 26 20.35 -2.26 13.00
CA SER A 26 19.65 -1.04 13.34
C SER A 26 18.50 -0.74 12.36
N ILE A 27 17.35 -0.34 12.92
CA ILE A 27 16.20 0.14 12.16
C ILE A 27 15.92 1.61 12.49
N LEU A 28 15.63 2.41 11.48
CA LEU A 28 15.17 3.78 11.67
C LEU A 28 13.65 3.79 11.87
N ALA A 29 13.23 3.96 13.13
CA ALA A 29 11.83 3.92 13.54
C ALA A 29 11.16 5.30 13.35
N ILE A 30 10.84 5.65 12.10
CA ILE A 30 10.23 6.94 11.74
C ILE A 30 8.70 6.91 11.67
N MET A 31 8.13 5.71 11.54
CA MET A 31 6.68 5.57 11.52
C MET A 31 6.10 5.83 12.91
N PRO A 32 4.95 6.55 13.00
CA PRO A 32 4.36 6.89 14.29
C PRO A 32 4.08 5.65 15.16
N ILE A 33 4.52 5.67 16.41
CA ILE A 33 4.35 4.54 17.35
C ILE A 33 2.89 4.31 17.78
N PHE A 34 1.99 5.26 17.54
CA PHE A 34 0.55 5.05 17.73
C PHE A 34 -0.10 4.27 16.57
N HIS A 35 0.65 4.00 15.49
CA HIS A 35 0.24 3.18 14.36
C HIS A 35 0.90 1.80 14.45
N GLY A 36 0.16 0.72 14.14
CA GLY A 36 0.68 -0.65 14.21
C GLY A 36 1.99 -0.86 13.45
N PHE A 37 2.16 -0.22 12.29
CA PHE A 37 3.38 -0.28 11.50
C PHE A 37 4.59 0.26 12.29
N GLY A 38 4.46 1.42 12.93
CA GLY A 38 5.51 1.97 13.78
C GLY A 38 5.75 1.11 15.03
N LEU A 39 4.71 0.87 15.82
CA LEU A 39 4.84 0.12 17.08
C LEU A 39 5.24 -1.33 16.85
N GLY A 40 4.58 -2.04 15.96
CA GLY A 40 4.79 -3.48 15.75
C GLY A 40 6.05 -3.79 14.96
N CYS A 41 6.15 -3.25 13.74
CA CYS A 41 7.20 -3.64 12.80
C CYS A 41 8.54 -2.93 13.04
N THR A 42 8.53 -1.63 13.42
CA THR A 42 9.78 -0.89 13.55
C THR A 42 10.30 -0.81 14.98
N PHE A 43 9.43 -0.93 15.96
CA PHE A 43 9.82 -0.84 17.38
C PHE A 43 9.85 -2.22 18.04
N HIS A 44 8.71 -2.88 18.20
CA HIS A 44 8.62 -4.13 18.95
C HIS A 44 9.40 -5.28 18.30
N ALA A 45 9.24 -5.52 17.00
CA ALA A 45 9.94 -6.58 16.29
C ALA A 45 11.47 -6.42 16.40
N ASN A 46 11.95 -5.18 16.34
CA ASN A 46 13.38 -4.91 16.46
C ASN A 46 13.93 -5.21 17.86
N PHE A 47 13.16 -4.97 18.93
CA PHE A 47 13.58 -5.37 20.27
C PHE A 47 13.58 -6.88 20.45
N VAL A 48 12.59 -7.58 19.92
CA VAL A 48 12.54 -9.06 19.96
C VAL A 48 13.74 -9.68 19.24
N SER A 49 14.22 -9.04 18.16
CA SER A 49 15.41 -9.49 17.42
C SER A 49 16.74 -9.22 18.13
N GLY A 50 16.74 -8.44 19.20
CA GLY A 50 17.98 -7.92 19.82
C GLY A 50 18.65 -6.81 19.01
N GLY A 51 17.93 -6.17 18.11
CA GLY A 51 18.39 -5.05 17.28
C GLY A 51 18.30 -3.69 17.98
N THR A 52 18.68 -2.65 17.27
CA THR A 52 18.66 -1.26 17.73
C THR A 52 17.60 -0.44 17.01
N ALA A 53 16.61 0.09 17.74
CA ALA A 53 15.64 1.03 17.20
C ALA A 53 16.16 2.48 17.34
N ILE A 54 16.37 3.16 16.23
CA ILE A 54 16.74 4.58 16.20
C ILE A 54 15.44 5.38 16.23
N ILE A 55 15.13 5.96 17.38
CA ILE A 55 13.89 6.71 17.63
C ILE A 55 14.17 8.20 17.55
N LEU A 56 13.35 8.92 16.81
CA LEU A 56 13.43 10.37 16.68
C LEU A 56 12.17 11.02 17.27
N PRO A 57 12.32 12.10 18.05
CA PRO A 57 11.18 12.80 18.67
C PRO A 57 10.19 13.35 17.62
N SER A 58 10.72 13.74 16.47
CA SER A 58 9.94 14.16 15.30
C SER A 58 10.73 13.90 14.03
N VAL A 59 10.03 13.58 12.94
CA VAL A 59 10.62 13.39 11.63
C VAL A 59 10.04 14.40 10.68
N ASN A 60 10.91 15.23 10.09
CA ASN A 60 10.53 16.06 8.97
C ASN A 60 10.83 15.27 7.67
N PRO A 61 9.82 14.85 6.89
CA PRO A 61 10.03 14.07 5.67
C PRO A 61 11.00 14.74 4.67
N ARG A 62 11.03 16.08 4.65
CA ARG A 62 11.93 16.85 3.76
C ARG A 62 13.40 16.79 4.18
N LYS A 63 13.70 16.27 5.38
CA LYS A 63 15.08 16.10 5.91
C LYS A 63 15.44 14.63 6.08
N PHE A 64 14.65 13.73 5.50
CA PHE A 64 14.85 12.30 5.67
C PHE A 64 16.20 11.82 5.12
N ASP A 65 16.65 12.41 4.02
CA ASP A 65 18.00 12.21 3.44
C ASP A 65 19.11 12.46 4.46
N SER A 66 19.08 13.60 5.14
CA SER A 66 20.09 13.96 6.14
C SER A 66 20.02 13.05 7.39
N ILE A 67 18.82 12.60 7.76
CA ILE A 67 18.62 11.64 8.84
C ILE A 67 19.21 10.28 8.46
N LEU A 68 18.95 9.83 7.24
CA LEU A 68 19.48 8.57 6.71
C LEU A 68 21.02 8.54 6.73
N LEU A 69 21.66 9.58 6.20
CA LEU A 69 23.11 9.71 6.18
C LEU A 69 23.73 9.82 7.59
N LYS A 70 23.05 10.52 8.50
CA LYS A 70 23.53 10.69 9.88
C LYS A 70 23.54 9.39 10.65
N TYR A 71 22.47 8.59 10.56
CA TYR A 71 22.30 7.41 11.40
C TYR A 71 22.67 6.10 10.71
N LYS A 72 22.79 6.08 9.41
CA LYS A 72 23.14 4.91 8.58
C LYS A 72 22.47 3.60 9.05
N PRO A 73 21.12 3.56 9.14
CA PRO A 73 20.40 2.38 9.59
C PRO A 73 20.53 1.23 8.58
N ASN A 74 20.52 0.00 9.05
CA ASN A 74 20.50 -1.16 8.16
C ASN A 74 19.12 -1.39 7.54
N ILE A 75 18.06 -1.00 8.24
CA ILE A 75 16.68 -1.19 7.81
C ILE A 75 15.93 0.14 7.85
N ILE A 76 15.19 0.42 6.80
CA ILE A 76 14.16 1.45 6.77
C ILE A 76 12.82 0.81 6.40
N ALA A 77 11.76 1.23 7.10
CA ALA A 77 10.39 0.82 6.81
C ALA A 77 9.51 2.06 6.80
N CYS A 78 8.94 2.39 5.64
CA CYS A 78 8.20 3.63 5.46
C CYS A 78 7.16 3.56 4.33
N VAL A 79 6.46 4.66 4.13
CA VAL A 79 5.45 4.82 3.08
C VAL A 79 6.08 5.23 1.74
N PRO A 80 5.40 4.98 0.59
CA PRO A 80 5.94 5.29 -0.73
C PRO A 80 6.44 6.73 -0.89
N SER A 81 5.72 7.71 -0.36
CA SER A 81 6.06 9.14 -0.50
C SER A 81 7.41 9.53 0.15
N ILE A 82 7.83 8.81 1.19
CA ILE A 82 9.14 9.03 1.83
C ILE A 82 10.24 8.46 0.93
N LEU A 83 10.04 7.26 0.38
CA LEU A 83 11.00 6.64 -0.55
C LEU A 83 11.14 7.44 -1.84
N GLU A 84 10.04 7.96 -2.39
CA GLU A 84 10.08 8.87 -3.54
C GLU A 84 10.89 10.13 -3.22
N GLY A 85 10.76 10.67 -2.00
CA GLY A 85 11.56 11.79 -1.53
C GLY A 85 13.06 11.51 -1.53
N LEU A 86 13.48 10.28 -1.18
CA LEU A 86 14.89 9.85 -1.23
C LEU A 86 15.42 9.82 -2.66
N THR A 87 14.67 9.23 -3.59
CA THR A 87 15.12 9.12 -5.00
C THR A 87 15.23 10.48 -5.72
N ASN A 88 14.68 11.53 -5.16
CA ASN A 88 14.74 12.90 -5.70
C ASN A 88 15.71 13.81 -4.90
N SER A 89 16.41 13.28 -3.89
CA SER A 89 17.30 14.07 -3.05
C SER A 89 18.63 14.39 -3.72
N LYS A 90 18.92 15.69 -3.84
CA LYS A 90 20.21 16.15 -4.34
C LYS A 90 21.37 15.88 -3.39
N LYS A 91 21.10 15.60 -2.11
CA LYS A 91 22.14 15.29 -1.10
C LYS A 91 22.64 13.87 -1.19
N LEU A 92 21.88 12.99 -1.84
CA LEU A 92 22.22 11.58 -1.94
C LEU A 92 22.95 11.22 -3.24
N VAL A 93 23.11 12.15 -4.18
CA VAL A 93 23.60 11.88 -5.56
C VAL A 93 24.90 11.07 -5.60
N ASP A 94 25.86 11.36 -4.70
CA ASP A 94 27.18 10.70 -4.68
C ASP A 94 27.41 9.92 -3.37
N GLU A 95 26.34 9.63 -2.62
CA GLU A 95 26.44 9.00 -1.31
C GLU A 95 26.34 7.46 -1.40
N ASP A 96 27.15 6.78 -0.62
CA ASP A 96 27.10 5.33 -0.47
C ASP A 96 26.00 4.93 0.52
N LEU A 97 25.01 4.14 0.04
CA LEU A 97 23.92 3.59 0.81
C LEU A 97 24.06 2.07 1.04
N SER A 98 25.24 1.50 0.90
CA SER A 98 25.53 0.06 1.11
C SER A 98 25.22 -0.44 2.50
N PHE A 99 25.04 0.46 3.48
CA PHE A 99 24.59 0.16 4.83
C PHE A 99 23.11 -0.28 4.88
N LEU A 100 22.30 0.10 3.89
CA LEU A 100 20.91 -0.38 3.76
C LEU A 100 20.90 -1.84 3.31
N LYS A 101 20.36 -2.70 4.16
CA LYS A 101 20.23 -4.15 3.91
C LYS A 101 18.78 -4.57 3.68
N CYS A 102 17.84 -3.72 4.06
CA CYS A 102 16.41 -3.96 3.82
C CYS A 102 15.65 -2.64 3.75
N VAL A 103 14.86 -2.49 2.69
CA VAL A 103 13.97 -1.34 2.48
C VAL A 103 12.54 -1.86 2.34
N VAL A 104 11.70 -1.60 3.33
CA VAL A 104 10.30 -2.04 3.36
C VAL A 104 9.38 -0.88 3.02
N CYS A 105 8.49 -1.09 2.08
CA CYS A 105 7.44 -0.14 1.70
C CYS A 105 6.07 -0.70 2.05
N GLY A 106 5.32 0.02 2.89
CA GLY A 106 3.99 -0.40 3.30
C GLY A 106 3.09 0.75 3.70
N GLY A 107 1.86 0.43 4.05
CA GLY A 107 0.86 1.40 4.52
C GLY A 107 0.16 2.18 3.42
N ASP A 108 0.64 2.17 2.19
CA ASP A 108 -0.02 2.70 1.00
C ASP A 108 0.43 1.91 -0.24
N ALA A 109 -0.25 2.09 -1.38
CA ALA A 109 0.06 1.41 -2.63
C ALA A 109 1.42 1.88 -3.20
N LEU A 110 2.30 0.93 -3.48
CA LEU A 110 3.57 1.15 -4.17
C LEU A 110 3.36 0.88 -5.66
N SER A 111 3.45 1.93 -6.50
CA SER A 111 3.32 1.73 -7.94
C SER A 111 4.57 1.04 -8.53
N PRO A 112 4.43 0.23 -9.59
CA PRO A 112 5.56 -0.44 -10.25
C PRO A 112 6.65 0.52 -10.68
N LYS A 113 6.26 1.66 -11.24
CA LYS A 113 7.16 2.71 -11.67
C LYS A 113 8.00 3.27 -10.52
N LEU A 114 7.38 3.48 -9.35
CA LEU A 114 8.09 3.95 -8.17
C LEU A 114 8.97 2.86 -7.58
N ALA A 115 8.50 1.61 -7.54
CA ALA A 115 9.31 0.48 -7.10
C ALA A 115 10.59 0.35 -7.92
N LYS A 116 10.46 0.31 -9.26
CA LYS A 116 11.60 0.27 -10.17
C LYS A 116 12.56 1.45 -9.98
N LYS A 117 12.04 2.67 -9.83
CA LYS A 117 12.86 3.87 -9.58
C LYS A 117 13.63 3.76 -8.25
N ILE A 118 13.03 3.19 -7.21
CA ILE A 118 13.68 2.98 -5.91
C ILE A 118 14.78 1.93 -6.05
N ASP A 119 14.51 0.83 -6.75
CA ASP A 119 15.48 -0.25 -6.93
C ASP A 119 16.69 0.19 -7.74
N GLU A 120 16.50 0.93 -8.84
CA GLU A 120 17.56 1.56 -9.61
C GLU A 120 18.36 2.53 -8.73
N PHE A 121 17.70 3.37 -7.94
CA PHE A 121 18.34 4.29 -7.02
C PHE A 121 19.19 3.55 -5.97
N LEU A 122 18.68 2.49 -5.34
CA LEU A 122 19.43 1.71 -4.35
C LEU A 122 20.65 1.06 -4.96
N TYR A 123 20.51 0.46 -6.14
CA TYR A 123 21.61 -0.16 -6.88
C TYR A 123 22.70 0.84 -7.24
N ASP A 124 22.35 2.01 -7.79
CA ASP A 124 23.29 3.07 -8.16
C ASP A 124 24.08 3.63 -6.96
N HIS A 125 23.52 3.47 -5.74
CA HIS A 125 24.16 3.92 -4.49
C HIS A 125 24.80 2.77 -3.68
N GLY A 126 25.08 1.62 -4.33
CA GLY A 126 25.83 0.51 -3.73
C GLY A 126 25.05 -0.37 -2.74
N SER A 127 23.73 -0.26 -2.68
CA SER A 127 22.91 -1.14 -1.85
C SER A 127 22.49 -2.40 -2.62
N ASP A 128 22.71 -3.57 -2.02
CA ASP A 128 22.40 -4.88 -2.62
C ASP A 128 20.94 -5.32 -2.33
N THR A 129 20.08 -4.40 -1.89
CA THR A 129 18.66 -4.70 -1.62
C THR A 129 17.73 -4.03 -2.62
N PHE A 130 16.52 -4.54 -2.71
CA PHE A 130 15.43 -3.91 -3.45
C PHE A 130 14.30 -3.51 -2.50
N VAL A 131 13.37 -2.67 -2.98
CA VAL A 131 12.21 -2.27 -2.17
C VAL A 131 11.24 -3.44 -2.01
N ARG A 132 10.97 -3.81 -0.77
CA ARG A 132 10.09 -4.92 -0.41
C ARG A 132 8.71 -4.39 -0.07
N ALA A 133 7.74 -4.60 -0.97
CA ALA A 133 6.35 -4.28 -0.68
C ALA A 133 5.82 -5.13 0.47
N ALA A 134 5.05 -4.51 1.36
CA ALA A 134 4.42 -5.19 2.49
C ALA A 134 2.98 -4.70 2.67
N PHE A 135 2.09 -5.63 3.02
CA PHE A 135 0.69 -5.34 3.27
C PHE A 135 0.30 -5.76 4.68
N GLY A 136 -0.59 -4.98 5.25
CA GLY A 136 -1.19 -5.26 6.55
C GLY A 136 -2.14 -4.16 6.98
N MET A 137 -2.77 -4.38 8.11
CA MET A 137 -3.76 -3.48 8.70
C MET A 137 -3.73 -3.59 10.22
N THR A 138 -4.35 -2.65 10.91
CA THR A 138 -4.41 -2.66 12.38
C THR A 138 -5.00 -3.95 12.93
N GLU A 139 -5.99 -4.48 12.26
CA GLU A 139 -6.73 -5.68 12.64
C GLU A 139 -5.89 -6.98 12.54
N CYS A 140 -4.75 -6.95 11.86
CA CYS A 140 -3.75 -8.03 11.87
C CYS A 140 -2.39 -7.56 12.43
N THR A 141 -2.42 -6.60 13.36
CA THR A 141 -1.23 -6.12 14.10
C THR A 141 -0.13 -5.57 13.17
N ALA A 142 -0.49 -4.94 12.09
CA ALA A 142 0.32 -4.28 11.07
C ALA A 142 0.70 -5.15 9.85
N GLY A 143 1.32 -6.32 10.01
CA GLY A 143 1.86 -7.11 8.89
C GLY A 143 1.08 -8.41 8.63
N ALA A 144 0.80 -8.71 7.37
CA ALA A 144 0.22 -9.96 6.93
C ALA A 144 1.00 -10.59 5.78
N THR A 145 1.48 -9.77 4.83
CA THR A 145 2.32 -10.21 3.71
C THR A 145 3.53 -9.30 3.53
N MET A 146 4.59 -9.82 2.95
CA MET A 146 5.75 -9.05 2.52
C MET A 146 6.46 -9.75 1.37
N MET A 147 7.06 -8.98 0.48
CA MET A 147 7.94 -9.50 -0.55
C MET A 147 9.12 -10.25 0.09
N PRO A 148 9.40 -11.51 -0.26
CA PRO A 148 10.54 -12.25 0.27
C PRO A 148 11.86 -11.62 -0.19
N ILE A 149 12.98 -11.95 0.48
CA ILE A 149 14.29 -11.39 0.16
C ILE A 149 14.89 -12.01 -1.10
N GLU A 150 14.45 -13.21 -1.43
CA GLU A 150 15.01 -14.00 -2.52
C GLU A 150 14.37 -13.70 -3.88
N GLU A 151 13.16 -13.13 -3.87
CA GLU A 151 12.38 -12.96 -5.10
C GLU A 151 11.55 -11.68 -5.04
N SER A 152 11.58 -10.89 -6.13
CA SER A 152 10.71 -9.74 -6.33
C SER A 152 9.70 -10.03 -7.43
N ARG A 153 8.43 -9.71 -7.17
CA ARG A 153 7.34 -9.80 -8.16
C ARG A 153 6.64 -8.47 -8.33
N GLU A 154 6.63 -8.01 -9.55
CA GLU A 154 5.99 -6.73 -9.91
C GLU A 154 4.51 -6.74 -9.50
N ASN A 155 4.05 -5.62 -8.94
CA ASN A 155 2.68 -5.41 -8.45
C ASN A 155 2.24 -6.29 -7.26
N SER A 156 3.05 -7.24 -6.80
CA SER A 156 2.70 -8.06 -5.66
C SER A 156 2.97 -7.35 -4.33
N ILE A 157 2.14 -7.63 -3.34
CA ILE A 157 2.34 -7.28 -1.94
C ILE A 157 3.03 -8.41 -1.15
N GLY A 158 3.63 -9.36 -1.87
CA GLY A 158 4.42 -10.47 -1.34
C GLY A 158 3.61 -11.70 -0.96
N ILE A 159 4.25 -12.55 -0.19
CA ILE A 159 3.69 -13.80 0.35
C ILE A 159 3.26 -13.62 1.81
N PRO A 160 2.36 -14.47 2.32
CA PRO A 160 1.99 -14.45 3.74
C PRO A 160 3.22 -14.64 4.65
N TRP A 161 3.22 -13.93 5.78
CA TRP A 161 4.22 -14.14 6.82
C TRP A 161 4.11 -15.54 7.42
N PRO A 162 5.19 -16.13 7.93
CA PRO A 162 5.15 -17.38 8.68
C PRO A 162 4.06 -17.36 9.75
N ASP A 163 3.33 -18.47 9.89
CA ASP A 163 2.14 -18.62 10.76
C ASP A 163 0.94 -17.72 10.40
N CYS A 164 1.04 -16.88 9.39
CA CYS A 164 -0.10 -16.19 8.77
C CYS A 164 -0.56 -16.94 7.53
N TYR A 165 -1.86 -17.05 7.39
CA TYR A 165 -2.51 -17.66 6.22
C TYR A 165 -3.32 -16.59 5.52
N VAL A 166 -3.20 -16.54 4.20
CA VAL A 166 -4.01 -15.67 3.35
C VAL A 166 -4.75 -16.52 2.35
N LYS A 167 -6.00 -16.21 2.12
CA LYS A 167 -6.79 -16.73 1.00
C LYS A 167 -7.67 -15.64 0.42
N ILE A 168 -8.09 -15.85 -0.80
CA ILE A 168 -9.00 -14.95 -1.49
C ILE A 168 -10.39 -15.55 -1.47
N CYS A 169 -11.38 -14.80 -0.98
CA CYS A 169 -12.75 -15.27 -0.91
C CYS A 169 -13.66 -14.45 -1.82
N LYS A 170 -14.66 -15.09 -2.40
CA LYS A 170 -15.70 -14.38 -3.15
C LYS A 170 -16.33 -13.32 -2.25
N GLN A 171 -16.45 -12.11 -2.77
CA GLN A 171 -16.90 -10.95 -1.99
C GLN A 171 -18.21 -11.22 -1.25
N GLY A 172 -18.22 -10.89 0.05
CA GLY A 172 -19.38 -11.06 0.91
C GLY A 172 -19.65 -12.49 1.37
N THR A 173 -18.85 -13.46 0.96
CA THR A 173 -19.00 -14.89 1.31
C THR A 173 -17.78 -15.43 2.05
N THR A 174 -17.80 -16.70 2.43
CA THR A 174 -16.65 -17.45 2.96
C THR A 174 -16.12 -18.48 1.95
N GLU A 175 -16.59 -18.42 0.70
CA GLU A 175 -16.18 -19.33 -0.37
C GLU A 175 -14.87 -18.84 -0.99
N GLU A 176 -13.88 -19.72 -1.09
CA GLU A 176 -12.57 -19.42 -1.63
C GLU A 176 -12.64 -19.30 -3.17
N CYS A 177 -11.92 -18.32 -3.71
CA CYS A 177 -11.71 -18.12 -5.14
C CYS A 177 -10.63 -19.07 -5.68
N ASN A 178 -10.63 -19.32 -6.99
CA ASN A 178 -9.49 -19.95 -7.66
C ASN A 178 -8.31 -18.98 -7.74
N TYR A 179 -7.10 -19.52 -7.98
CA TYR A 179 -5.93 -18.70 -8.24
C TYR A 179 -6.15 -17.75 -9.44
N GLY A 180 -5.77 -16.49 -9.28
CA GLY A 180 -5.97 -15.43 -10.26
C GLY A 180 -7.34 -14.78 -10.25
N GLU A 181 -8.35 -15.34 -9.56
CA GLU A 181 -9.65 -14.70 -9.41
C GLU A 181 -9.61 -13.60 -8.34
N ILE A 182 -10.18 -12.43 -8.65
CA ILE A 182 -10.28 -11.32 -7.71
C ILE A 182 -11.41 -11.57 -6.71
N GLY A 183 -11.07 -11.43 -5.43
CA GLY A 183 -12.00 -11.53 -4.32
C GLY A 183 -11.53 -10.72 -3.12
N GLU A 184 -12.09 -10.98 -1.94
CA GLU A 184 -11.67 -10.34 -0.70
C GLU A 184 -10.45 -11.06 -0.10
N ILE A 185 -9.42 -10.32 0.26
CA ILE A 185 -8.25 -10.83 0.98
C ILE A 185 -8.67 -11.18 2.40
N CYS A 186 -8.61 -12.47 2.76
CA CYS A 186 -8.94 -12.97 4.09
C CYS A 186 -7.68 -13.48 4.79
N ILE A 187 -7.50 -13.11 6.06
CA ILE A 187 -6.30 -13.38 6.84
C ILE A 187 -6.63 -14.22 8.06
N ASN A 188 -5.84 -15.25 8.33
CA ASN A 188 -5.90 -16.02 9.57
C ASN A 188 -4.49 -16.17 10.14
N GLY A 189 -4.35 -16.08 11.45
CA GLY A 189 -3.09 -16.27 12.14
C GLY A 189 -3.07 -15.62 13.52
N PRO A 190 -1.98 -15.83 14.27
CA PRO A 190 -1.86 -15.32 15.64
C PRO A 190 -1.73 -13.78 15.70
N THR A 191 -1.50 -13.11 14.58
CA THR A 191 -1.45 -11.64 14.47
C THR A 191 -2.84 -11.00 14.41
N VAL A 192 -3.90 -11.78 14.10
CA VAL A 192 -5.26 -11.26 13.96
C VAL A 192 -5.80 -10.80 15.30
N MET A 193 -6.44 -9.63 15.32
CA MET A 193 -7.02 -9.00 16.50
C MET A 193 -8.06 -9.89 17.20
N LYS A 194 -8.28 -9.64 18.49
CA LYS A 194 -9.33 -10.29 19.23
C LYS A 194 -10.72 -9.76 18.85
N GLU A 195 -10.88 -8.44 18.83
CA GLU A 195 -12.18 -7.79 18.60
C GLU A 195 -12.04 -6.27 18.46
N TYR A 196 -13.10 -5.59 18.03
CA TYR A 196 -13.27 -4.14 18.23
C TYR A 196 -13.84 -3.86 19.61
N VAL A 197 -13.27 -2.89 20.33
CA VAL A 197 -13.73 -2.51 21.68
C VAL A 197 -15.19 -2.08 21.66
N ASN A 198 -16.01 -2.72 22.49
CA ASN A 198 -17.45 -2.41 22.65
C ASN A 198 -18.25 -2.42 21.33
N ASN A 199 -17.76 -3.11 20.31
CA ASN A 199 -18.42 -3.16 19.01
C ASN A 199 -18.50 -4.59 18.46
N LYS A 200 -19.32 -5.40 19.11
CA LYS A 200 -19.52 -6.82 18.75
C LYS A 200 -20.00 -6.97 17.31
N LYS A 201 -20.92 -6.10 16.88
CA LYS A 201 -21.48 -6.14 15.52
C LYS A 201 -20.41 -6.00 14.45
N GLU A 202 -19.56 -4.98 14.54
CA GLU A 202 -18.45 -4.79 13.58
C GLU A 202 -17.43 -5.93 13.68
N THR A 203 -17.18 -6.45 14.88
CA THR A 203 -16.29 -7.60 15.07
C THR A 203 -16.79 -8.83 14.30
N GLU A 204 -18.06 -9.18 14.45
CA GLU A 204 -18.69 -10.30 13.75
C GLU A 204 -18.78 -10.10 12.22
N MET A 205 -18.81 -8.85 11.76
CA MET A 205 -18.80 -8.54 10.33
C MET A 205 -17.45 -8.84 9.68
N VAL A 206 -16.34 -8.66 10.40
CA VAL A 206 -14.99 -8.84 9.86
C VAL A 206 -14.32 -10.14 10.32
N LEU A 207 -14.62 -10.66 11.50
CA LEU A 207 -14.10 -11.95 11.98
C LEU A 207 -15.15 -13.04 11.75
N LYS A 208 -14.96 -13.84 10.69
CA LYS A 208 -15.93 -14.85 10.30
C LYS A 208 -15.37 -16.27 10.44
N LYS A 209 -16.19 -17.17 10.94
CA LYS A 209 -15.87 -18.61 10.94
C LYS A 209 -16.11 -19.18 9.55
N HIS A 210 -15.09 -19.81 8.98
CA HIS A 210 -15.15 -20.48 7.68
C HIS A 210 -15.42 -22.00 7.81
N LYS A 211 -15.58 -22.66 6.66
CA LYS A 211 -15.86 -24.12 6.60
C LYS A 211 -14.73 -24.98 7.19
N ASP A 212 -13.49 -24.46 7.20
CA ASP A 212 -12.33 -25.09 7.82
C ASP A 212 -12.32 -25.01 9.35
N GLY A 213 -13.35 -24.42 9.95
CA GLY A 213 -13.50 -24.21 11.39
C GLY A 213 -12.69 -23.06 11.98
N LYS A 214 -11.82 -22.44 11.20
CA LYS A 214 -10.97 -21.29 11.61
C LYS A 214 -11.72 -19.97 11.52
N ILE A 215 -11.28 -18.98 12.32
CA ILE A 215 -11.73 -17.60 12.22
C ILE A 215 -10.83 -16.86 11.25
N TRP A 216 -11.41 -16.23 10.25
CA TRP A 216 -10.72 -15.43 9.25
C TRP A 216 -11.12 -13.97 9.37
N LEU A 217 -10.12 -13.10 9.31
CA LEU A 217 -10.30 -11.65 9.20
C LEU A 217 -10.60 -11.31 7.73
N HIS A 218 -11.78 -10.78 7.46
CA HIS A 218 -12.16 -10.17 6.21
C HIS A 218 -11.62 -8.74 6.16
N SER A 219 -10.59 -8.51 5.34
CA SER A 219 -9.83 -7.26 5.35
C SER A 219 -10.59 -6.05 4.80
N GLY A 220 -11.62 -6.30 3.98
CA GLY A 220 -12.27 -5.26 3.19
C GLY A 220 -11.42 -4.79 2.00
N ASP A 221 -10.35 -5.51 1.68
CA ASP A 221 -9.47 -5.27 0.56
C ASP A 221 -9.69 -6.34 -0.52
N ALA A 222 -9.87 -5.92 -1.77
CA ALA A 222 -9.94 -6.80 -2.91
C ALA A 222 -8.53 -7.10 -3.45
N GLY A 223 -8.31 -8.34 -3.85
CA GLY A 223 -7.06 -8.80 -4.41
C GLY A 223 -7.18 -10.19 -5.00
N HIS A 224 -6.08 -10.71 -5.52
CA HIS A 224 -5.98 -12.09 -5.97
C HIS A 224 -4.68 -12.71 -5.49
N MET A 225 -4.56 -14.03 -5.64
CA MET A 225 -3.37 -14.79 -5.32
C MET A 225 -2.98 -15.62 -6.54
N ASP A 226 -1.69 -15.70 -6.85
CA ASP A 226 -1.20 -16.58 -7.89
C ASP A 226 -0.91 -18.00 -7.36
N LYS A 227 -0.51 -18.91 -8.26
CA LYS A 227 -0.24 -20.32 -7.92
C LYS A 227 0.99 -20.51 -7.04
N ASP A 228 1.88 -19.52 -7.01
CA ASP A 228 3.10 -19.55 -6.21
C ASP A 228 2.87 -18.92 -4.81
N GLY A 229 1.64 -18.43 -4.55
CA GLY A 229 1.24 -17.87 -3.26
C GLY A 229 1.50 -16.37 -3.11
N PHE A 230 1.92 -15.69 -4.18
CA PHE A 230 2.03 -14.23 -4.15
C PHE A 230 0.66 -13.58 -4.19
N VAL A 231 0.47 -12.59 -3.32
CA VAL A 231 -0.77 -11.83 -3.18
C VAL A 231 -0.65 -10.51 -3.93
N TYR A 232 -1.72 -10.10 -4.58
CA TYR A 232 -1.84 -8.86 -5.33
C TYR A 232 -3.00 -8.05 -4.80
N PHE A 233 -2.75 -6.79 -4.47
CA PHE A 233 -3.77 -5.86 -3.99
C PHE A 233 -4.38 -5.10 -5.16
N GLU A 234 -5.70 -5.05 -5.24
CA GLU A 234 -6.42 -4.34 -6.30
C GLU A 234 -7.02 -3.02 -5.83
N THR A 235 -7.83 -3.07 -4.79
CA THR A 235 -8.48 -1.87 -4.23
C THR A 235 -9.13 -2.16 -2.88
N ARG A 236 -9.53 -1.11 -2.19
CA ARG A 236 -10.49 -1.22 -1.09
C ARG A 236 -11.87 -1.60 -1.63
N ILE A 237 -12.53 -2.61 -1.07
CA ILE A 237 -13.89 -3.03 -1.51
C ILE A 237 -14.86 -1.85 -1.44
N LYS A 238 -14.76 -1.01 -0.39
CA LYS A 238 -15.59 0.20 -0.25
C LYS A 238 -15.32 1.29 -1.31
N ARG A 239 -14.21 1.19 -2.04
CA ARG A 239 -13.85 2.10 -3.15
C ARG A 239 -14.18 1.52 -4.52
N MET A 240 -14.48 0.23 -4.59
CA MET A 240 -14.85 -0.42 -5.84
C MET A 240 -16.12 0.23 -6.41
N ILE A 241 -16.06 0.61 -7.66
CA ILE A 241 -17.15 1.29 -8.36
C ILE A 241 -17.98 0.22 -9.09
N VAL A 242 -19.26 0.17 -8.79
CA VAL A 242 -20.18 -0.78 -9.46
C VAL A 242 -20.97 -0.04 -10.53
N SER A 243 -20.53 -0.19 -11.78
CA SER A 243 -21.13 0.48 -12.95
C SER A 243 -21.82 -0.53 -13.87
N SER A 244 -23.13 -0.43 -14.02
CA SER A 244 -23.93 -1.35 -14.87
C SER A 244 -23.67 -2.84 -14.62
N GLY A 245 -23.40 -3.22 -13.36
CA GLY A 245 -23.08 -4.60 -12.97
C GLY A 245 -21.61 -5.01 -13.11
N TYR A 246 -20.76 -4.15 -13.64
CA TYR A 246 -19.32 -4.37 -13.70
C TYR A 246 -18.61 -3.77 -12.50
N ASN A 247 -17.66 -4.50 -11.95
CA ASN A 247 -16.77 -4.00 -10.92
C ASN A 247 -15.60 -3.26 -11.58
N ILE A 248 -15.44 -1.98 -11.23
CA ILE A 248 -14.33 -1.15 -11.68
C ILE A 248 -13.43 -0.93 -10.46
N TYR A 249 -12.14 -1.19 -10.62
CA TYR A 249 -11.13 -1.09 -9.57
C TYR A 249 -10.36 0.23 -9.72
N PRO A 250 -10.63 1.25 -8.89
CA PRO A 250 -10.02 2.58 -9.02
C PRO A 250 -8.50 2.56 -9.07
N GLY A 251 -7.86 1.69 -8.27
CA GLY A 251 -6.40 1.58 -8.23
C GLY A 251 -5.78 1.19 -9.58
N GLN A 252 -6.44 0.31 -10.34
CA GLN A 252 -5.98 -0.07 -11.69
C GLN A 252 -6.04 1.13 -12.65
N LEU A 253 -7.13 1.89 -12.60
CA LEU A 253 -7.28 3.08 -13.42
C LEU A 253 -6.25 4.15 -13.04
N GLU A 254 -6.06 4.38 -11.73
CA GLU A 254 -5.08 5.31 -11.19
C GLU A 254 -3.67 4.97 -11.69
N ALA A 255 -3.29 3.68 -11.66
CA ALA A 255 -2.00 3.21 -12.15
C ALA A 255 -1.81 3.51 -13.63
N ILE A 256 -2.78 3.10 -14.48
CA ILE A 256 -2.73 3.34 -15.94
C ILE A 256 -2.66 4.84 -16.26
N ILE A 257 -3.49 5.66 -15.63
CA ILE A 257 -3.53 7.10 -15.89
C ILE A 257 -2.22 7.78 -15.46
N CYS A 258 -1.59 7.33 -14.37
CA CYS A 258 -0.31 7.86 -13.89
C CYS A 258 0.89 7.50 -14.80
N GLU A 259 0.76 6.55 -15.71
CA GLU A 259 1.80 6.27 -16.73
C GLU A 259 1.87 7.35 -17.81
N HIS A 260 0.79 8.12 -18.00
CA HIS A 260 0.76 9.19 -19.00
C HIS A 260 1.85 10.25 -18.72
N PRO A 261 2.62 10.70 -19.75
CA PRO A 261 3.75 11.62 -19.57
C PRO A 261 3.44 12.92 -18.83
N TYR A 262 2.21 13.43 -18.94
CA TYR A 262 1.80 14.70 -18.35
C TYR A 262 1.20 14.57 -16.95
N VAL A 263 0.90 13.36 -16.49
CA VAL A 263 0.25 13.12 -15.19
C VAL A 263 1.30 12.94 -14.08
N LYS A 264 1.13 13.71 -13.01
CA LYS A 264 1.91 13.62 -11.76
C LYS A 264 1.24 12.69 -10.75
N ALA A 265 -0.08 12.81 -10.61
CA ALA A 265 -0.88 11.99 -9.72
C ALA A 265 -2.33 11.90 -10.23
N CYS A 266 -2.99 10.80 -9.88
CA CYS A 266 -4.39 10.57 -10.21
C CYS A 266 -5.11 9.96 -9.00
N ALA A 267 -6.39 10.31 -8.83
CA ALA A 267 -7.31 9.65 -7.91
C ALA A 267 -8.64 9.41 -8.62
N VAL A 268 -9.14 8.17 -8.55
CA VAL A 268 -10.41 7.78 -9.18
C VAL A 268 -11.45 7.49 -8.09
N VAL A 269 -12.63 8.06 -8.23
CA VAL A 269 -13.76 7.85 -7.32
C VAL A 269 -15.03 7.48 -8.08
N GLY A 270 -15.91 6.73 -7.42
CA GLY A 270 -17.26 6.50 -7.90
C GLY A 270 -18.12 7.73 -7.65
N VAL A 271 -18.83 8.17 -8.68
CA VAL A 271 -19.85 9.20 -8.56
C VAL A 271 -21.21 8.66 -8.99
N PRO A 272 -22.32 9.06 -8.35
CA PRO A 272 -23.65 8.58 -8.70
C PRO A 272 -23.98 8.87 -10.17
N HIS A 273 -24.65 7.91 -10.83
CA HIS A 273 -25.13 8.07 -12.20
C HIS A 273 -26.56 7.56 -12.34
N PRO A 274 -27.47 8.31 -13.01
CA PRO A 274 -28.90 7.99 -13.05
C PRO A 274 -29.23 6.58 -13.54
N TYR A 275 -28.46 6.05 -14.51
CA TYR A 275 -28.74 4.76 -15.15
C TYR A 275 -27.73 3.66 -14.82
N LYS A 276 -26.49 4.02 -14.42
CA LYS A 276 -25.41 3.06 -14.23
C LYS A 276 -25.12 2.75 -12.77
N LYS A 277 -25.89 3.31 -11.83
CA LYS A 277 -25.66 3.33 -10.40
C LYS A 277 -24.49 4.25 -10.05
N GLU A 278 -23.29 3.90 -10.47
CA GLU A 278 -22.08 4.70 -10.32
C GLU A 278 -21.27 4.71 -11.61
N VAL A 279 -20.45 5.73 -11.79
CA VAL A 279 -19.44 5.82 -12.84
C VAL A 279 -18.11 6.33 -12.28
N ALA A 280 -17.01 6.01 -12.93
CA ALA A 280 -15.70 6.47 -12.53
C ALA A 280 -15.49 7.95 -12.91
N LYS A 281 -15.02 8.77 -11.95
CA LYS A 281 -14.50 10.12 -12.19
C LYS A 281 -13.03 10.15 -11.79
N ALA A 282 -12.16 10.57 -12.74
CA ALA A 282 -10.73 10.67 -12.52
C ALA A 282 -10.34 12.11 -12.18
N TYR A 283 -9.69 12.33 -11.04
CA TYR A 283 -9.08 13.61 -10.67
C TYR A 283 -7.59 13.56 -10.96
N ILE A 284 -7.11 14.45 -11.81
CA ILE A 284 -5.76 14.45 -12.36
C ILE A 284 -4.98 15.67 -11.87
N VAL A 285 -3.75 15.43 -11.43
CA VAL A 285 -2.76 16.45 -11.14
C VAL A 285 -1.68 16.38 -12.21
N LEU A 286 -1.44 17.48 -12.90
CA LEU A 286 -0.41 17.56 -13.94
C LEU A 286 0.99 17.68 -13.33
N LYS A 287 2.00 17.31 -14.09
CA LYS A 287 3.40 17.55 -13.71
C LYS A 287 3.70 19.05 -13.63
N ASP A 288 4.67 19.38 -12.78
CA ASP A 288 5.06 20.76 -12.54
C ASP A 288 5.53 21.44 -13.86
N GLY A 289 5.12 22.68 -14.05
CA GLY A 289 5.41 23.47 -15.26
C GLY A 289 4.42 23.28 -16.41
N LEU A 290 3.49 22.35 -16.34
CA LEU A 290 2.44 22.18 -17.34
C LEU A 290 1.22 23.04 -17.01
N VAL A 291 0.68 23.70 -18.04
CA VAL A 291 -0.57 24.48 -17.95
C VAL A 291 -1.67 23.69 -18.67
N LEU A 292 -2.78 23.47 -17.98
CA LEU A 292 -3.92 22.74 -18.54
C LEU A 292 -4.46 23.44 -19.79
N ASN A 293 -4.55 22.72 -20.88
CA ASN A 293 -5.14 23.16 -22.14
C ASN A 293 -5.91 22.03 -22.83
N SER A 294 -6.57 22.32 -23.95
CA SER A 294 -7.37 21.36 -24.71
C SER A 294 -6.54 20.18 -25.25
N GLU A 295 -5.30 20.40 -25.62
CA GLU A 295 -4.41 19.37 -26.18
C GLU A 295 -4.02 18.37 -25.09
N ILE A 296 -3.68 18.83 -23.89
CA ILE A 296 -3.37 17.96 -22.74
C ILE A 296 -4.60 17.15 -22.33
N LYS A 297 -5.78 17.77 -22.25
CA LYS A 297 -7.04 17.06 -21.96
C LYS A 297 -7.30 15.97 -22.98
N LYS A 298 -7.16 16.27 -24.27
CA LYS A 298 -7.34 15.33 -25.37
C LYS A 298 -6.35 14.18 -25.31
N SER A 299 -5.06 14.48 -25.12
CA SER A 299 -3.99 13.48 -25.04
C SER A 299 -4.22 12.48 -23.91
N ILE A 300 -4.62 12.95 -22.72
CA ILE A 300 -4.91 12.09 -21.58
C ILE A 300 -6.14 11.21 -21.85
N ARG A 301 -7.20 11.76 -22.45
CA ARG A 301 -8.42 11.02 -22.80
C ARG A 301 -8.12 9.92 -23.82
N GLU A 302 -7.43 10.23 -24.91
CA GLU A 302 -7.03 9.26 -25.93
C GLU A 302 -6.13 8.16 -25.37
N TYR A 303 -5.25 8.50 -24.43
CA TYR A 303 -4.44 7.52 -23.72
C TYR A 303 -5.31 6.57 -22.89
N CYS A 304 -6.28 7.08 -22.15
CA CYS A 304 -7.21 6.27 -21.38
C CYS A 304 -8.05 5.36 -22.31
N GLU A 305 -8.58 5.88 -23.43
CA GLU A 305 -9.36 5.10 -24.40
C GLU A 305 -8.56 3.95 -25.00
N LYS A 306 -7.25 4.13 -25.17
CA LYS A 306 -6.36 3.09 -25.71
C LYS A 306 -6.00 2.01 -24.69
N ASN A 307 -5.88 2.36 -23.40
CA ASN A 307 -5.28 1.49 -22.38
C ASN A 307 -6.26 0.98 -21.33
N ILE A 308 -7.49 1.53 -21.29
CA ILE A 308 -8.54 1.15 -20.34
C ILE A 308 -9.70 0.51 -21.11
N ALA A 309 -10.21 -0.60 -20.58
CA ALA A 309 -11.37 -1.25 -21.17
C ALA A 309 -12.60 -0.32 -21.17
N ALA A 310 -13.40 -0.36 -22.22
CA ALA A 310 -14.51 0.58 -22.46
C ALA A 310 -15.51 0.68 -21.29
N TYR A 311 -15.78 -0.43 -20.59
CA TYR A 311 -16.69 -0.44 -19.44
C TYR A 311 -16.13 0.28 -18.21
N ALA A 312 -14.81 0.41 -18.10
CA ALA A 312 -14.10 0.99 -16.98
C ALA A 312 -13.58 2.41 -17.25
N LEU A 313 -13.72 2.91 -18.48
CA LEU A 313 -13.28 4.27 -18.83
C LEU A 313 -13.88 5.31 -17.87
N PRO A 314 -13.09 6.27 -17.38
CA PRO A 314 -13.62 7.39 -16.63
C PRO A 314 -14.69 8.15 -17.44
N TYR A 315 -15.87 8.30 -16.85
CA TYR A 315 -16.97 9.06 -17.42
C TYR A 315 -16.70 10.57 -17.40
N ALA A 316 -15.97 11.01 -16.37
CA ALA A 316 -15.62 12.42 -16.19
C ALA A 316 -14.17 12.56 -15.72
N TYR A 317 -13.57 13.72 -16.05
CA TYR A 317 -12.21 14.09 -15.69
C TYR A 317 -12.21 15.44 -14.98
N GLY A 318 -11.67 15.49 -13.78
CA GLY A 318 -11.42 16.71 -13.03
C GLY A 318 -9.91 17.00 -12.97
N TYR A 319 -9.52 18.28 -13.02
CA TYR A 319 -8.11 18.67 -12.95
C TYR A 319 -7.88 19.50 -11.70
N ARG A 320 -6.84 19.16 -10.91
CA ARG A 320 -6.53 19.83 -9.66
C ARG A 320 -5.04 20.16 -9.57
N LYS A 321 -4.70 21.18 -8.77
CA LYS A 321 -3.29 21.50 -8.47
C LYS A 321 -2.66 20.42 -7.57
N GLU A 322 -3.45 19.87 -6.64
CA GLU A 322 -3.05 18.79 -5.74
C GLU A 322 -4.27 17.94 -5.33
N LEU A 323 -4.01 16.69 -4.96
CA LEU A 323 -5.05 15.83 -4.37
C LEU A 323 -5.20 16.15 -2.87
N PRO A 324 -6.44 16.16 -2.33
CA PRO A 324 -6.66 16.34 -0.90
C PRO A 324 -6.01 15.22 -0.10
N LYS A 325 -5.43 15.56 1.06
CA LYS A 325 -4.69 14.61 1.89
C LYS A 325 -5.24 14.54 3.30
N THR A 326 -5.28 13.35 3.85
CA THR A 326 -5.56 13.13 5.28
C THR A 326 -4.42 13.65 6.15
N LYS A 327 -4.64 13.75 7.47
CA LYS A 327 -3.62 14.16 8.46
C LYS A 327 -2.35 13.29 8.45
N ILE A 328 -2.45 12.07 7.93
CA ILE A 328 -1.32 11.13 7.80
C ILE A 328 -0.74 11.08 6.38
N GLY A 329 -1.12 12.03 5.50
CA GLY A 329 -0.54 12.19 4.17
C GLY A 329 -1.14 11.31 3.05
N LYS A 330 -2.15 10.46 3.34
CA LYS A 330 -2.85 9.66 2.33
C LYS A 330 -3.90 10.50 1.58
N VAL A 331 -4.23 10.13 0.34
CA VAL A 331 -5.32 10.78 -0.41
C VAL A 331 -6.65 10.68 0.35
N ALA A 332 -7.32 11.82 0.51
CA ALA A 332 -8.63 11.92 1.18
C ALA A 332 -9.77 11.71 0.17
N TYR A 333 -9.94 10.49 -0.31
CA TYR A 333 -10.91 10.15 -1.37
C TYR A 333 -12.36 10.61 -1.08
N LYS A 334 -12.77 10.65 0.20
CA LYS A 334 -14.11 11.13 0.59
C LYS A 334 -14.33 12.59 0.22
N GLU A 335 -13.30 13.41 0.25
CA GLU A 335 -13.40 14.83 -0.13
C GLU A 335 -13.58 14.99 -1.64
N LEU A 336 -13.14 14.02 -2.44
CA LEU A 336 -13.31 14.00 -3.89
C LEU A 336 -14.72 13.58 -4.32
N THR A 337 -15.43 12.80 -3.50
CA THR A 337 -16.81 12.37 -3.81
C THR A 337 -17.87 13.42 -3.50
N VAL A 338 -17.55 14.39 -2.63
CA VAL A 338 -18.50 15.43 -2.16
C VAL A 338 -18.33 16.73 -2.95
N SER A 339 -17.17 16.94 -3.60
CA SER A 339 -16.91 18.17 -4.34
C SER A 339 -17.63 18.14 -5.70
N ASP A 340 -18.69 18.89 -5.80
CA ASP A 340 -19.36 19.28 -7.06
C ASP A 340 -18.51 20.37 -7.75
N ASP A 341 -17.29 20.03 -8.12
CA ASP A 341 -16.49 20.92 -8.95
C ASP A 341 -16.91 20.67 -10.41
N GLY A 342 -17.91 21.44 -10.82
CA GLY A 342 -18.32 21.54 -12.21
C GLY A 342 -17.21 22.17 -13.04
N GLU A 343 -16.25 21.36 -13.45
CA GLU A 343 -15.37 21.65 -14.57
C GLU A 343 -15.29 20.38 -15.41
N GLU A 344 -15.94 20.47 -16.57
CA GLU A 344 -15.85 19.52 -17.69
C GLU A 344 -14.45 19.51 -18.35
#